data_823b40ccf5b57a73f0735838a2405a71
#
_entry.id   823b40ccf5b57a73f0735838a2405a71
#
_cell.length_a   1.000
_cell.length_b   1.000
_cell.length_c   1.000
_cell.angle_alpha   90.00
_cell.angle_beta   90.00
_cell.angle_gamma   90.00
#
_symmetry.space_group_name_H-M   'P 1'
#
loop_
_entity.id
_entity.type
_entity.pdbx_description
1 polymer ?
#
loop_
_entity_poly.entity_id
_entity_poly.type
_entity_poly.pdbx_seq_one_letter_code
_entity_poly.pdbx_strand_id
1 'polypeptide(L)' 'MTSKFKLYERIVLDNIEFTVINISVIPQCAQYIDKKFVYLFDFNYSLSYGDYKIELTETEINNLIKNNKVNKN' A
#
# COMPACT_ATOMS: atom_id res chain seq x y z
N MET A 1 -1.35 -11.09 10.59
CA MET A 1 -1.40 -10.34 9.32
C MET A 1 -0.16 -9.48 9.21
N THR A 2 0.54 -9.57 8.10
CA THR A 2 1.84 -8.93 7.92
C THR A 2 1.78 -7.98 6.73
N SER A 3 2.29 -6.76 6.89
CA SER A 3 2.37 -5.82 5.78
C SER A 3 3.38 -6.31 4.74
N LYS A 4 3.10 -6.02 3.48
CA LYS A 4 3.97 -6.38 2.37
C LYS A 4 5.29 -5.63 2.42
N PHE A 5 5.24 -4.35 2.82
CA PHE A 5 6.41 -3.50 2.90
C PHE A 5 6.74 -3.23 4.35
N LYS A 6 8.01 -3.03 4.63
CA LYS A 6 8.51 -2.82 5.99
C LYS A 6 8.87 -1.36 6.20
N LEU A 7 8.93 -0.98 7.47
CA LEU A 7 9.36 0.37 7.84
C LEU A 7 10.77 0.62 7.31
N TYR A 8 10.96 1.78 6.71
CA TYR A 8 12.22 2.22 6.09
C TYR A 8 12.62 1.43 4.85
N GLU A 9 11.74 0.58 4.34
CA GLU A 9 11.97 -0.05 3.05
C GLU A 9 11.80 0.98 1.95
N ARG A 10 12.58 0.84 0.87
CA ARG A 10 12.51 1.73 -0.28
C ARG A 10 11.67 1.10 -1.37
N ILE A 11 10.79 1.90 -1.94
CA ILE A 11 9.86 1.45 -2.98
C ILE A 11 9.99 2.41 -4.15
N VAL A 12 10.16 1.86 -5.36
CA VAL A 12 10.21 2.68 -6.58
C VAL A 12 8.84 2.66 -7.22
N LEU A 13 8.22 3.83 -7.29
CA LEU A 13 6.94 4.02 -7.95
C LEU A 13 7.09 5.13 -8.97
N ASP A 14 6.75 4.82 -10.23
CA ASP A 14 6.81 5.79 -11.32
C ASP A 14 8.19 6.44 -11.42
N ASN A 15 9.24 5.63 -11.31
CA ASN A 15 10.65 6.04 -11.37
C ASN A 15 11.09 6.93 -10.21
N ILE A 16 10.32 7.02 -9.15
CA ILE A 16 10.66 7.78 -7.97
C ILE A 16 10.84 6.81 -6.81
N GLU A 17 11.96 6.92 -6.10
CA GLU A 17 12.25 6.07 -4.95
C GLU A 17 11.67 6.71 -3.69
N PHE A 18 10.73 6.03 -3.08
CA PHE A 18 10.11 6.45 -1.82
C PHE A 18 10.63 5.59 -0.68
N THR A 19 10.65 6.17 0.51
CA THR A 19 10.98 5.44 1.73
C THR A 19 9.73 5.33 2.59
N VAL A 20 9.46 4.13 3.08
CA VAL A 20 8.33 3.88 3.98
C VAL A 20 8.68 4.44 5.36
N ILE A 21 7.95 5.45 5.81
CA ILE A 21 8.24 6.10 7.09
C ILE A 21 7.19 5.82 8.16
N ASN A 22 6.05 5.28 7.78
CA ASN A 22 5.03 4.86 8.73
C ASN A 22 4.12 3.82 8.10
N ILE A 23 3.60 2.93 8.92
CA ILE A 23 2.68 1.89 8.49
C ILE A 23 1.52 1.85 9.48
N SER A 24 0.30 1.92 8.99
CA SER A 24 -0.89 1.78 9.82
C SER A 24 -1.88 0.84 9.16
N VAL A 25 -2.80 0.32 9.96
CA VAL A 25 -3.84 -0.58 9.49
C VAL A 25 -5.13 0.19 9.38
N ILE A 26 -5.79 0.10 8.22
CA ILE A 26 -7.05 0.77 7.98
C ILE A 26 -8.13 -0.29 7.82
N PRO A 27 -9.18 -0.28 8.67
CA PRO A 27 -10.32 -1.15 8.43
C PRO A 27 -11.07 -0.67 7.19
N GLN A 28 -11.32 -1.59 6.25
CA GLN A 28 -12.02 -1.25 5.02
C GLN A 28 -13.52 -1.37 5.18
N CYS A 29 -13.99 -2.57 5.32
CA CYS A 29 -15.43 -2.80 5.47
C CYS A 29 -15.66 -4.20 6.02
N ALA A 30 -16.86 -4.42 6.54
CA ALA A 30 -17.31 -5.75 6.92
C ALA A 30 -18.12 -6.31 5.76
N GLN A 31 -17.85 -7.55 5.39
CA GLN A 31 -18.62 -8.26 4.38
C GLN A 31 -19.27 -9.46 5.02
N TYR A 32 -20.49 -9.77 4.58
CA TYR A 32 -21.22 -10.93 5.08
C TYR A 32 -21.01 -12.08 4.10
N ILE A 33 -20.18 -13.04 4.50
CA ILE A 33 -19.82 -14.18 3.66
C ILE A 33 -20.05 -15.45 4.46
N ASP A 34 -20.79 -16.39 3.88
CA ASP A 34 -21.07 -17.69 4.50
C ASP A 34 -21.62 -17.56 5.92
N LYS A 35 -22.60 -16.65 6.08
CA LYS A 35 -23.27 -16.41 7.36
C LYS A 35 -22.35 -15.86 8.44
N LYS A 36 -21.22 -15.27 8.04
CA LYS A 36 -20.27 -14.64 8.96
C LYS A 36 -19.87 -13.26 8.46
N PHE A 37 -19.62 -12.36 9.40
CA PHE A 37 -19.03 -11.08 9.07
C PHE A 37 -17.52 -11.24 8.95
N VAL A 38 -16.99 -10.85 7.81
CA VAL A 38 -15.56 -10.83 7.56
C VAL A 38 -15.12 -9.37 7.49
N TYR A 39 -14.18 -9.00 8.33
CA TYR A 39 -13.64 -7.64 8.33
C TYR A 39 -12.42 -7.61 7.44
N LEU A 40 -12.44 -6.69 6.49
CA LEU A 40 -11.32 -6.49 5.58
C LEU A 40 -10.47 -5.33 6.08
N PHE A 41 -9.18 -5.51 6.01
CA PHE A 41 -8.21 -4.49 6.42
C PHE A 41 -7.25 -4.21 5.28
N ASP A 42 -6.73 -3.02 5.24
CA ASP A 42 -5.65 -2.66 4.34
C ASP A 42 -4.57 -1.97 5.15
N PHE A 43 -3.35 -2.00 4.64
CA PHE A 43 -2.25 -1.27 5.24
C PHE A 43 -2.11 0.07 4.55
N ASN A 44 -1.93 1.12 5.35
CA ASN A 44 -1.68 2.45 4.83
C ASN A 44 -0.22 2.78 5.10
N TYR A 45 0.47 3.18 4.04
CA TYR A 45 1.89 3.51 4.12
C TYR A 45 2.08 5.00 3.93
N SER A 46 2.86 5.60 4.80
CA SER A 46 3.35 6.95 4.60
C SER A 46 4.69 6.84 3.90
N LEU A 47 4.80 7.45 2.75
CA LEU A 47 5.99 7.37 1.91
C LEU A 47 6.61 8.75 1.80
N SER A 48 7.93 8.83 1.90
CA SER A 48 8.62 10.10 1.76
C SER A 48 9.57 10.09 0.56
N TYR A 49 9.66 11.24 -0.07
CA TYR A 49 10.60 11.51 -1.16
C TYR A 49 11.11 12.94 -0.98
N GLY A 50 12.34 13.08 -0.49
CA GLY A 50 12.87 14.39 -0.14
C GLY A 50 11.97 15.08 0.89
N ASP A 51 11.45 16.25 0.54
CA ASP A 51 10.56 17.00 1.41
C ASP A 51 9.08 16.63 1.22
N TYR A 52 8.78 15.73 0.31
CA TYR A 52 7.41 15.35 0.00
C TYR A 52 7.01 14.10 0.76
N LYS A 53 5.76 14.08 1.17
CA LYS A 53 5.16 12.92 1.84
C LYS A 53 3.82 12.63 1.20
N ILE A 54 3.57 11.36 0.93
CA ILE A 54 2.28 10.91 0.42
C ILE A 54 1.85 9.70 1.23
N GLU A 55 0.55 9.41 1.20
CA GLU A 55 0.01 8.21 1.84
C GLU A 55 -0.71 7.39 0.80
N LEU A 56 -0.36 6.12 0.74
CA LEU A 56 -0.98 5.17 -0.17
C LEU A 56 -1.27 3.88 0.58
N THR A 57 -2.40 3.28 0.25
CA THR A 57 -2.70 1.94 0.77
C THR A 57 -1.91 0.89 0.00
N GLU A 58 -1.80 -0.29 0.58
CA GLU A 58 -1.12 -1.40 -0.08
C GLU A 58 -1.79 -1.73 -1.41
N THR A 59 -3.12 -1.66 -1.46
CA THR A 59 -3.87 -1.87 -2.70
C THR A 59 -3.48 -0.85 -3.76
N GLU A 60 -3.36 0.42 -3.39
CA GLU A 60 -2.96 1.47 -4.33
C GLU A 60 -1.54 1.26 -4.83
N ILE A 61 -0.61 0.90 -3.93
CA ILE A 61 0.77 0.63 -4.31
C ILE A 61 0.84 -0.54 -5.28
N ASN A 62 0.13 -1.62 -4.99
CA ASN A 62 0.10 -2.79 -5.85
C ASN A 62 -0.45 -2.45 -7.24
N ASN A 63 -1.47 -1.60 -7.31
CA ASN A 63 -2.03 -1.18 -8.59
C ASN A 63 -1.02 -0.35 -9.40
N LEU A 64 -0.27 0.53 -8.75
CA LEU A 64 0.76 1.31 -9.42
C LEU A 64 1.87 0.42 -9.97
N ILE A 65 2.32 -0.55 -9.20
CA ILE A 65 3.34 -1.49 -9.65
C ILE A 65 2.83 -2.31 -10.83
N LYS A 66 1.60 -2.76 -10.76
CA LYS A 66 1.00 -3.55 -11.82
C LYS A 66 0.87 -2.74 -13.11
N ASN A 67 0.45 -1.48 -13.00
CA ASN A 67 0.31 -0.60 -14.16
C ASN A 67 1.65 -0.32 -14.80
N ASN A 68 2.70 -0.12 -14.00
CA ASN A 68 4.03 0.10 -14.54
C ASN A 68 4.54 -1.11 -15.32
N LYS A 69 4.25 -2.31 -14.85
CA LYS A 69 4.64 -3.52 -15.58
C LYS A 69 3.94 -3.60 -16.93
N VAL A 70 2.68 -3.22 -16.99
CA VAL A 70 1.92 -3.25 -18.23
C VAL A 70 2.46 -2.22 -19.21
N ASN A 71 2.84 -1.05 -18.71
CA ASN A 71 3.30 0.05 -19.56
C ASN A 71 4.71 -0.16 -20.11
N LYS A 72 5.46 -1.11 -19.59
CA LYS A 72 6.82 -1.36 -20.03
C LYS A 72 6.92 -2.28 -21.25
N ASN A 73 5.84 -2.79 -21.68
CA ASN A 73 5.85 -3.70 -22.84
C ASN A 73 5.97 -2.98 -24.18
#